data_15b41d0d3c0c7adc2190859f335e9bfc
#
_entry.id   15b41d0d3c0c7adc2190859f335e9bfc
#
_cell.length_a   1.000
_cell.length_b   1.000
_cell.length_c   1.000
_cell.angle_alpha   90.00
_cell.angle_beta   90.00
_cell.angle_gamma   90.00
#
_symmetry.space_group_name_H-M   'P 1'
#
loop_
_entity.id
_entity.type
_entity.pdbx_description
1 polymer ?
#
loop_
_entity_poly.entity_id
_entity_poly.type
_entity_poly.pdbx_seq_one_letter_code
_entity_poly.pdbx_strand_id
1 'polypeptide(L)'
;MLVTGASGFLGGRLTEMLAERGDPVRILARATSDLRHLSHLQIQIVRSDLDDAAALAEAMRGVRVVYHCAACSTDWAAPSTYLRANVAGTQNLLDAAVRAGSVERFLHVSTTDVYGYPRVPCDEDAPLRDVRLPYNRTKIQGEEAVWRAHRDRGLPVTVVRPATIYGPRGKDFVVDIAGMLRQGMMLLIDGGRARGGFTYVDNVAQAMMDAAASSKAVGRAYNISDGTGVTWRDYTCALADALGYRRPRFSLPFPIAMALGASMEVPFGLLKLDGRPLLTRHAVYLLARDQEYPAARAREDFGFAPQVLFADGIARSAEWVRSRESRIP
;
A
#
# COMPACT_ATOMS: atom_id res chain seq x y z
N MET A 1 18.95 6.79 6.10
CA MET A 1 17.92 5.78 5.74
C MET A 1 17.66 5.84 4.26
N LEU A 2 17.21 4.74 3.62
CA LEU A 2 16.81 4.72 2.22
C LEU A 2 15.31 4.41 2.12
N VAL A 3 14.54 5.23 1.41
CA VAL A 3 13.13 4.97 1.10
C VAL A 3 12.99 4.77 -0.41
N THR A 4 12.43 3.64 -0.83
CA THR A 4 11.98 3.42 -2.21
C THR A 4 10.47 3.66 -2.31
N GLY A 5 9.98 4.09 -3.48
CA GLY A 5 8.56 4.40 -3.63
C GLY A 5 8.11 5.72 -2.99
N ALA A 6 9.04 6.63 -2.70
CA ALA A 6 8.75 7.94 -2.08
C ALA A 6 7.87 8.86 -2.94
N SER A 7 7.79 8.64 -4.25
CA SER A 7 6.82 9.34 -5.13
C SER A 7 5.38 8.84 -4.96
N GLY A 8 5.18 7.71 -4.30
CA GLY A 8 3.87 7.12 -4.04
C GLY A 8 3.23 7.64 -2.75
N PHE A 9 2.03 7.13 -2.46
CA PHE A 9 1.21 7.54 -1.34
C PHE A 9 1.87 7.25 0.03
N LEU A 10 2.07 5.98 0.36
CA LEU A 10 2.66 5.57 1.65
C LEU A 10 4.14 5.96 1.77
N GLY A 11 4.94 5.66 0.74
CA GLY A 11 6.38 5.98 0.76
C GLY A 11 6.64 7.49 0.83
N GLY A 12 5.79 8.31 0.20
CA GLY A 12 5.85 9.76 0.30
C GLY A 12 5.57 10.25 1.72
N ARG A 13 4.49 9.75 2.34
CA ARG A 13 4.15 10.14 3.72
C ARG A 13 5.20 9.69 4.73
N LEU A 14 5.72 8.48 4.58
CA LEU A 14 6.83 7.99 5.40
C LEU A 14 8.07 8.90 5.24
N THR A 15 8.40 9.30 4.01
CA THR A 15 9.54 10.21 3.74
C THR A 15 9.36 11.55 4.44
N GLU A 16 8.15 12.13 4.41
CA GLU A 16 7.82 13.35 5.15
C GLU A 16 8.04 13.18 6.65
N MET A 17 7.45 12.14 7.25
CA MET A 17 7.55 11.91 8.70
C MET A 17 8.98 11.66 9.16
N LEU A 18 9.78 10.92 8.39
CA LEU A 18 11.21 10.71 8.69
C LEU A 18 11.99 12.03 8.62
N ALA A 19 11.79 12.85 7.59
CA ALA A 19 12.45 14.13 7.43
C ALA A 19 12.02 15.14 8.51
N GLU A 20 10.73 15.20 8.85
CA GLU A 20 10.16 16.03 9.94
C GLU A 20 10.77 15.65 11.31
N ARG A 21 11.11 14.37 11.51
CA ARG A 21 11.81 13.89 12.71
C ARG A 21 13.30 14.26 12.73
N GLY A 22 13.85 14.77 11.63
CA GLY A 22 15.26 15.13 11.49
C GLY A 22 16.17 13.97 11.05
N ASP A 23 15.61 12.87 10.59
CA ASP A 23 16.40 11.74 10.08
C ASP A 23 17.09 12.08 8.75
N PRO A 24 18.31 11.59 8.49
CA PRO A 24 18.96 11.72 7.18
C PRO A 24 18.30 10.77 6.17
N VAL A 25 17.40 11.29 5.34
CA VAL A 25 16.64 10.51 4.39
C VAL A 25 17.25 10.59 2.99
N ARG A 26 17.46 9.43 2.39
CA ARG A 26 17.74 9.26 0.96
C ARG A 26 16.56 8.57 0.31
N ILE A 27 16.15 9.01 -0.87
CA ILE A 27 15.10 8.35 -1.65
C ILE A 27 15.66 7.82 -2.97
N LEU A 28 15.15 6.67 -3.43
CA LEU A 28 15.31 6.18 -4.79
C LEU A 28 14.04 6.49 -5.57
N ALA A 29 14.15 7.25 -6.65
CA ALA A 29 13.02 7.66 -7.46
C ALA A 29 13.37 7.64 -8.95
N ARG A 30 12.44 7.17 -9.79
CA ARG A 30 12.63 7.17 -11.25
C ARG A 30 12.75 8.60 -11.79
N ALA A 31 13.37 8.77 -12.93
CA ALA A 31 13.49 10.08 -13.59
C ALA A 31 12.14 10.76 -13.81
N THR A 32 11.10 9.97 -14.13
CA THR A 32 9.71 10.41 -14.36
C THR A 32 8.88 10.60 -13.10
N SER A 33 9.42 10.31 -11.92
CA SER A 33 8.66 10.41 -10.66
C SER A 33 8.35 11.86 -10.29
N ASP A 34 7.09 12.16 -10.00
CA ASP A 34 6.68 13.45 -9.44
C ASP A 34 7.02 13.49 -7.94
N LEU A 35 7.90 14.41 -7.58
CA LEU A 35 8.37 14.62 -6.21
C LEU A 35 8.00 16.01 -5.67
N ARG A 36 7.08 16.74 -6.34
CA ARG A 36 6.71 18.11 -5.93
C ARG A 36 6.23 18.19 -4.48
N HIS A 37 5.57 17.15 -3.99
CA HIS A 37 5.12 17.06 -2.59
C HIS A 37 6.26 16.93 -1.57
N LEU A 38 7.46 16.54 -2.01
CA LEU A 38 8.65 16.42 -1.17
C LEU A 38 9.66 17.58 -1.39
N SER A 39 9.36 18.54 -2.26
CA SER A 39 10.31 19.59 -2.67
C SER A 39 10.73 20.54 -1.55
N HIS A 40 9.94 20.60 -0.47
CA HIS A 40 10.21 21.42 0.70
C HIS A 40 11.12 20.72 1.73
N LEU A 41 11.43 19.43 1.54
CA LEU A 41 12.22 18.63 2.47
C LEU A 41 13.70 18.61 2.07
N GLN A 42 14.57 18.58 3.08
CA GLN A 42 16.01 18.36 2.90
C GLN A 42 16.31 16.86 2.83
N ILE A 43 16.18 16.26 1.65
CA ILE A 43 16.39 14.84 1.39
C ILE A 43 17.38 14.62 0.25
N GLN A 44 18.13 13.53 0.31
CA GLN A 44 18.99 13.12 -0.80
C GLN A 44 18.19 12.33 -1.84
N ILE A 45 18.29 12.69 -3.11
CA ILE A 45 17.57 12.02 -4.20
C ILE A 45 18.56 11.29 -5.10
N VAL A 46 18.39 9.95 -5.21
CA VAL A 46 19.05 9.14 -6.24
C VAL A 46 18.02 8.86 -7.34
N ARG A 47 18.31 9.35 -8.56
CA ARG A 47 17.41 9.18 -9.72
C ARG A 47 17.76 7.91 -10.46
N SER A 48 16.97 6.86 -10.24
CA SER A 48 17.11 5.56 -10.92
C SER A 48 15.87 4.69 -10.75
N ASP A 49 15.83 3.55 -11.45
CA ASP A 49 14.86 2.48 -11.26
C ASP A 49 15.50 1.32 -10.46
N LEU A 50 14.68 0.37 -10.04
CA LEU A 50 15.12 -0.83 -9.29
C LEU A 50 15.86 -1.87 -10.15
N ASP A 51 15.97 -1.68 -11.45
CA ASP A 51 16.73 -2.54 -12.36
C ASP A 51 18.18 -2.05 -12.60
N ASP A 52 18.55 -0.88 -12.13
CA ASP A 52 19.91 -0.33 -12.24
C ASP A 52 20.78 -0.73 -11.04
N ALA A 53 21.55 -1.79 -11.19
CA ALA A 53 22.40 -2.33 -10.12
C ALA A 53 23.48 -1.33 -9.64
N ALA A 54 24.01 -0.48 -10.52
CA ALA A 54 25.04 0.51 -10.17
C ALA A 54 24.43 1.63 -9.31
N ALA A 55 23.27 2.15 -9.70
CA ALA A 55 22.55 3.15 -8.95
C ALA A 55 22.04 2.61 -7.60
N LEU A 56 21.63 1.33 -7.53
CA LEU A 56 21.27 0.69 -6.27
C LEU A 56 22.47 0.59 -5.32
N ALA A 57 23.66 0.26 -5.83
CA ALA A 57 24.88 0.23 -5.01
C ALA A 57 25.22 1.63 -4.47
N GLU A 58 25.07 2.68 -5.30
CA GLU A 58 25.23 4.06 -4.87
C GLU A 58 24.21 4.45 -3.80
N ALA A 59 22.93 4.12 -4.03
CA ALA A 59 21.84 4.42 -3.11
C ALA A 59 22.03 3.75 -1.75
N MET A 60 22.69 2.60 -1.70
CA MET A 60 22.94 1.83 -0.47
C MET A 60 24.15 2.32 0.33
N ARG A 61 25.02 3.19 -0.18
CA ARG A 61 26.23 3.63 0.55
C ARG A 61 25.90 4.26 1.91
N GLY A 62 26.37 3.64 3.00
CA GLY A 62 26.17 4.10 4.37
C GLY A 62 24.74 4.01 4.87
N VAL A 63 23.86 3.28 4.15
CA VAL A 63 22.47 3.06 4.58
C VAL A 63 22.43 1.97 5.64
N ARG A 64 21.80 2.28 6.79
CA ARG A 64 21.53 1.32 7.86
C ARG A 64 20.11 0.79 7.84
N VAL A 65 19.13 1.60 7.41
CA VAL A 65 17.72 1.22 7.36
C VAL A 65 17.18 1.43 5.95
N VAL A 66 16.54 0.41 5.40
CA VAL A 66 15.84 0.44 4.10
C VAL A 66 14.35 0.30 4.33
N TYR A 67 13.55 1.22 3.80
CA TYR A 67 12.10 1.14 3.71
C TYR A 67 11.71 0.88 2.26
N HIS A 68 11.34 -0.35 1.96
CA HIS A 68 10.97 -0.74 0.60
C HIS A 68 9.47 -0.64 0.37
N CYS A 69 9.02 0.56 -0.07
CA CYS A 69 7.61 0.87 -0.40
C CYS A 69 7.33 0.82 -1.91
N ALA A 70 8.38 0.72 -2.75
CA ALA A 70 8.20 0.68 -4.19
C ALA A 70 7.51 -0.62 -4.61
N ALA A 71 6.38 -0.50 -5.28
CA ALA A 71 5.60 -1.60 -5.83
C ALA A 71 4.71 -1.11 -6.98
N CYS A 72 4.31 -2.03 -7.85
CA CYS A 72 3.14 -1.85 -8.69
C CYS A 72 1.92 -2.31 -7.86
N SER A 73 1.15 -1.36 -7.31
CA SER A 73 0.03 -1.61 -6.39
C SER A 73 -1.35 -1.36 -7.00
N THR A 74 -1.42 -1.02 -8.30
CA THR A 74 -2.70 -0.85 -8.99
C THR A 74 -3.45 -2.18 -9.12
N ASP A 75 -4.76 -2.12 -9.25
CA ASP A 75 -5.64 -3.27 -9.48
C ASP A 75 -5.60 -3.77 -10.94
N TRP A 76 -5.00 -2.98 -11.87
CA TRP A 76 -4.87 -3.35 -13.28
C TRP A 76 -3.57 -2.82 -13.89
N ALA A 77 -2.75 -3.74 -14.35
CA ALA A 77 -1.54 -3.48 -15.16
C ALA A 77 -1.17 -4.74 -15.95
N ALA A 78 -0.25 -4.61 -16.91
CA ALA A 78 0.32 -5.77 -17.59
C ALA A 78 1.05 -6.68 -16.56
N PRO A 79 0.91 -8.02 -16.64
CA PRO A 79 1.56 -8.94 -15.71
C PRO A 79 3.08 -8.73 -15.58
N SER A 80 3.75 -8.37 -16.67
CA SER A 80 5.18 -8.03 -16.69
C SER A 80 5.53 -6.82 -15.83
N THR A 81 4.63 -5.83 -15.72
CA THR A 81 4.83 -4.64 -14.87
C THR A 81 4.86 -5.03 -13.39
N TYR A 82 3.94 -5.88 -12.96
CA TYR A 82 3.93 -6.41 -11.59
C TYR A 82 5.20 -7.23 -11.30
N LEU A 83 5.57 -8.15 -12.20
CA LEU A 83 6.77 -8.99 -12.03
C LEU A 83 8.03 -8.15 -11.94
N ARG A 84 8.18 -7.15 -12.82
CA ARG A 84 9.34 -6.26 -12.82
C ARG A 84 9.45 -5.47 -11.52
N ALA A 85 8.37 -4.85 -11.07
CA ALA A 85 8.42 -4.00 -9.88
C ALA A 85 8.45 -4.81 -8.58
N ASN A 86 7.52 -5.79 -8.42
CA ASN A 86 7.28 -6.45 -7.13
C ASN A 86 8.20 -7.63 -6.88
N VAL A 87 8.74 -8.26 -7.92
CA VAL A 87 9.60 -9.44 -7.80
C VAL A 87 11.04 -9.09 -8.16
N ALA A 88 11.33 -8.75 -9.42
CA ALA A 88 12.69 -8.48 -9.86
C ALA A 88 13.29 -7.25 -9.16
N GLY A 89 12.52 -6.14 -9.06
CA GLY A 89 12.96 -4.93 -8.37
C GLY A 89 13.23 -5.16 -6.88
N THR A 90 12.36 -5.94 -6.22
CA THR A 90 12.58 -6.34 -4.82
C THR A 90 13.86 -7.18 -4.69
N GLN A 91 14.07 -8.17 -5.57
CA GLN A 91 15.29 -9.01 -5.55
C GLN A 91 16.55 -8.16 -5.76
N ASN A 92 16.56 -7.25 -6.72
CA ASN A 92 17.72 -6.38 -6.99
C ASN A 92 18.05 -5.50 -5.78
N LEU A 93 17.04 -4.96 -5.10
CA LEU A 93 17.23 -4.14 -3.90
C LEU A 93 17.75 -4.97 -2.72
N LEU A 94 17.26 -6.21 -2.53
CA LEU A 94 17.79 -7.16 -1.53
C LEU A 94 19.25 -7.50 -1.81
N ASP A 95 19.61 -7.74 -3.06
CA ASP A 95 20.98 -8.04 -3.45
C ASP A 95 21.92 -6.86 -3.20
N ALA A 96 21.45 -5.63 -3.47
CA ALA A 96 22.21 -4.42 -3.18
C ALA A 96 22.38 -4.22 -1.65
N ALA A 97 21.33 -4.47 -0.86
CA ALA A 97 21.38 -4.37 0.60
C ALA A 97 22.38 -5.37 1.22
N VAL A 98 22.37 -6.62 0.76
CA VAL A 98 23.31 -7.63 1.23
C VAL A 98 24.75 -7.29 0.82
N ARG A 99 24.98 -6.86 -0.43
CA ARG A 99 26.33 -6.45 -0.88
C ARG A 99 26.86 -5.24 -0.13
N ALA A 100 26.00 -4.32 0.28
CA ALA A 100 26.42 -3.14 1.04
C ALA A 100 26.94 -3.49 2.43
N GLY A 101 26.44 -4.55 3.06
CA GLY A 101 26.88 -5.03 4.37
C GLY A 101 26.59 -4.09 5.55
N SER A 102 26.05 -2.90 5.29
CA SER A 102 25.76 -1.88 6.30
C SER A 102 24.30 -1.86 6.76
N VAL A 103 23.43 -2.65 6.12
CA VAL A 103 21.98 -2.61 6.37
C VAL A 103 21.64 -3.40 7.64
N GLU A 104 21.21 -2.69 8.66
CA GLU A 104 20.80 -3.23 9.96
C GLU A 104 19.30 -3.55 10.02
N ARG A 105 18.53 -2.98 9.10
CA ARG A 105 17.10 -3.25 8.95
C ARG A 105 16.65 -3.06 7.51
N PHE A 106 16.06 -4.09 6.95
CA PHE A 106 15.33 -4.04 5.67
C PHE A 106 13.85 -4.24 5.95
N LEU A 107 13.06 -3.16 5.92
CA LEU A 107 11.62 -3.22 6.10
C LEU A 107 10.94 -3.28 4.73
N HIS A 108 10.24 -4.39 4.48
CA HIS A 108 9.46 -4.61 3.25
C HIS A 108 7.98 -4.33 3.47
N VAL A 109 7.41 -3.47 2.65
CA VAL A 109 5.96 -3.25 2.63
C VAL A 109 5.31 -4.28 1.72
N SER A 110 4.67 -5.28 2.32
CA SER A 110 3.80 -6.27 1.67
C SER A 110 2.35 -5.75 1.66
N THR A 111 1.37 -6.60 1.81
CA THR A 111 -0.07 -6.28 1.86
C THR A 111 -0.83 -7.43 2.51
N THR A 112 -1.98 -7.17 3.09
CA THR A 112 -2.90 -8.23 3.55
C THR A 112 -3.51 -9.03 2.40
N ASP A 113 -3.44 -8.55 1.16
CA ASP A 113 -3.90 -9.31 -0.03
C ASP A 113 -3.18 -10.64 -0.21
N VAL A 114 -1.97 -10.79 0.36
CA VAL A 114 -1.22 -12.06 0.32
C VAL A 114 -1.96 -13.23 0.98
N TYR A 115 -2.94 -12.95 1.85
CA TYR A 115 -3.80 -13.98 2.44
C TYR A 115 -4.93 -14.46 1.52
N GLY A 116 -5.17 -13.79 0.37
CA GLY A 116 -6.14 -14.23 -0.63
C GLY A 116 -7.59 -14.04 -0.23
N TYR A 117 -7.92 -12.98 0.49
CA TYR A 117 -9.27 -12.57 0.88
C TYR A 117 -10.02 -13.63 1.70
N PRO A 118 -9.51 -14.00 2.89
CA PRO A 118 -10.12 -15.01 3.77
C PRO A 118 -11.53 -14.57 4.22
N ARG A 119 -12.34 -15.54 4.66
CA ARG A 119 -13.69 -15.27 5.21
C ARG A 119 -13.72 -15.19 6.74
N VAL A 120 -12.58 -15.29 7.37
CA VAL A 120 -12.38 -15.27 8.81
C VAL A 120 -11.22 -14.34 9.13
N PRO A 121 -11.13 -13.80 10.33
CA PRO A 121 -9.97 -13.03 10.77
C PRO A 121 -8.67 -13.80 10.53
N CYS A 122 -7.64 -13.11 10.05
CA CYS A 122 -6.40 -13.71 9.60
C CYS A 122 -5.22 -13.01 10.26
N ASP A 123 -4.48 -13.73 11.10
CA ASP A 123 -3.25 -13.26 11.71
C ASP A 123 -2.02 -13.54 10.80
N GLU A 124 -0.84 -13.19 11.29
CA GLU A 124 0.39 -13.28 10.52
C GLU A 124 0.90 -14.71 10.30
N ASP A 125 0.39 -15.69 11.04
CA ASP A 125 0.75 -17.11 10.93
C ASP A 125 -0.11 -17.85 9.89
N ALA A 126 -1.15 -17.18 9.39
CA ALA A 126 -1.99 -17.73 8.34
C ALA A 126 -1.21 -17.92 7.03
N PRO A 127 -1.49 -19.00 6.28
CA PRO A 127 -0.79 -19.27 5.02
C PRO A 127 -1.07 -18.22 3.95
N LEU A 128 -0.04 -17.85 3.20
CA LEU A 128 -0.19 -17.00 2.01
C LEU A 128 -0.91 -17.79 0.90
N ARG A 129 -1.85 -17.14 0.21
CA ARG A 129 -2.74 -17.78 -0.76
C ARG A 129 -2.75 -17.06 -2.09
N ASP A 130 -2.22 -17.71 -3.13
CA ASP A 130 -2.34 -17.22 -4.51
C ASP A 130 -3.77 -17.44 -5.03
N VAL A 131 -4.49 -16.33 -5.23
CA VAL A 131 -5.84 -16.31 -5.82
C VAL A 131 -5.82 -16.01 -7.33
N ARG A 132 -4.66 -16.16 -7.96
CA ARG A 132 -4.44 -15.97 -9.39
C ARG A 132 -4.69 -14.53 -9.88
N LEU A 133 -4.60 -13.55 -8.98
CA LEU A 133 -4.56 -12.14 -9.33
C LEU A 133 -3.09 -11.70 -9.44
N PRO A 134 -2.68 -10.98 -10.50
CA PRO A 134 -1.28 -10.61 -10.71
C PRO A 134 -0.65 -9.86 -9.53
N TYR A 135 -1.39 -8.92 -8.92
CA TYR A 135 -0.92 -8.18 -7.75
C TYR A 135 -0.66 -9.12 -6.56
N ASN A 136 -1.69 -9.89 -6.12
CA ASN A 136 -1.58 -10.84 -5.01
C ASN A 136 -0.39 -11.80 -5.22
N ARG A 137 -0.32 -12.47 -6.38
CA ARG A 137 0.75 -13.41 -6.72
C ARG A 137 2.14 -12.79 -6.61
N THR A 138 2.34 -11.62 -7.21
CA THR A 138 3.66 -10.97 -7.23
C THR A 138 4.06 -10.39 -5.88
N LYS A 139 3.10 -9.99 -5.03
CA LYS A 139 3.38 -9.60 -3.65
C LYS A 139 3.81 -10.80 -2.80
N ILE A 140 3.18 -11.97 -2.99
CA ILE A 140 3.63 -13.23 -2.36
C ILE A 140 5.07 -13.54 -2.79
N GLN A 141 5.36 -13.53 -4.10
CA GLN A 141 6.71 -13.84 -4.62
C GLN A 141 7.77 -12.85 -4.12
N GLY A 142 7.44 -11.55 -4.05
CA GLY A 142 8.32 -10.53 -3.49
C GLY A 142 8.61 -10.77 -2.00
N GLU A 143 7.58 -11.09 -1.22
CA GLU A 143 7.73 -11.40 0.20
C GLU A 143 8.55 -12.69 0.41
N GLU A 144 8.36 -13.73 -0.41
CA GLU A 144 9.19 -14.93 -0.40
C GLU A 144 10.67 -14.63 -0.67
N ALA A 145 10.97 -13.69 -1.59
CA ALA A 145 12.36 -13.26 -1.84
C ALA A 145 12.97 -12.58 -0.61
N VAL A 146 12.18 -11.77 0.11
CA VAL A 146 12.61 -11.13 1.38
C VAL A 146 12.94 -12.20 2.43
N TRP A 147 12.08 -13.21 2.60
CA TRP A 147 12.32 -14.29 3.54
C TRP A 147 13.52 -15.15 3.17
N ARG A 148 13.76 -15.41 1.87
CA ARG A 148 14.99 -16.08 1.41
C ARG A 148 16.24 -15.25 1.76
N ALA A 149 16.24 -13.95 1.51
CA ALA A 149 17.38 -13.10 1.86
C ALA A 149 17.66 -13.10 3.37
N HIS A 150 16.63 -13.18 4.20
CA HIS A 150 16.78 -13.32 5.65
C HIS A 150 17.42 -14.65 6.04
N ARG A 151 16.83 -15.78 5.60
CA ARG A 151 17.29 -17.11 6.00
C ARG A 151 18.65 -17.49 5.45
N ASP A 152 18.88 -17.19 4.16
CA ASP A 152 20.03 -17.73 3.43
C ASP A 152 21.23 -16.77 3.45
N ARG A 153 20.99 -15.47 3.68
CA ARG A 153 22.01 -14.42 3.58
C ARG A 153 22.12 -13.56 4.84
N GLY A 154 21.35 -13.86 5.88
CA GLY A 154 21.40 -13.17 7.18
C GLY A 154 20.93 -11.71 7.17
N LEU A 155 20.23 -11.23 6.11
CA LEU A 155 19.74 -9.87 6.08
C LEU A 155 18.67 -9.66 7.18
N PRO A 156 18.82 -8.64 8.06
CA PRO A 156 17.82 -8.38 9.10
C PRO A 156 16.54 -7.76 8.49
N VAL A 157 15.54 -8.59 8.21
CA VAL A 157 14.30 -8.16 7.55
C VAL A 157 13.15 -8.02 8.52
N THR A 158 12.20 -7.14 8.17
CA THR A 158 10.88 -7.02 8.78
C THR A 158 9.87 -6.87 7.64
N VAL A 159 8.75 -7.57 7.71
CA VAL A 159 7.66 -7.44 6.74
C VAL A 159 6.48 -6.76 7.39
N VAL A 160 5.91 -5.75 6.72
CA VAL A 160 4.69 -5.08 7.13
C VAL A 160 3.61 -5.35 6.10
N ARG A 161 2.46 -5.84 6.54
CA ARG A 161 1.28 -6.16 5.72
C ARG A 161 0.15 -5.19 6.07
N PRO A 162 0.14 -3.98 5.50
CA PRO A 162 -0.95 -3.04 5.73
C PRO A 162 -2.24 -3.56 5.10
N ALA A 163 -3.37 -3.28 5.74
CA ALA A 163 -4.70 -3.46 5.16
C ALA A 163 -5.04 -2.29 4.22
N THR A 164 -6.31 -1.89 4.08
CA THR A 164 -6.72 -0.83 3.15
C THR A 164 -6.25 0.54 3.63
N ILE A 165 -5.20 1.08 3.02
CA ILE A 165 -4.61 2.37 3.42
C ILE A 165 -5.39 3.52 2.80
N TYR A 166 -5.84 4.50 3.62
CA TYR A 166 -6.49 5.72 3.16
C TYR A 166 -5.86 6.97 3.79
N GLY A 167 -6.13 8.13 3.21
CA GLY A 167 -5.61 9.42 3.67
C GLY A 167 -5.37 10.41 2.52
N PRO A 168 -4.91 11.62 2.80
CA PRO A 168 -4.54 12.63 1.81
C PRO A 168 -3.59 12.06 0.76
N ARG A 169 -3.83 12.31 -0.52
CA ARG A 169 -3.12 11.75 -1.70
C ARG A 169 -3.39 10.27 -2.00
N GLY A 170 -4.19 9.57 -1.19
CA GLY A 170 -4.59 8.19 -1.46
C GLY A 170 -5.41 8.10 -2.73
N LYS A 171 -4.80 7.64 -3.84
CA LYS A 171 -5.46 7.64 -5.14
C LYS A 171 -6.70 6.75 -5.13
N ASP A 172 -6.53 5.46 -4.82
CA ASP A 172 -7.58 4.45 -5.03
C ASP A 172 -8.75 4.62 -4.06
N PHE A 173 -8.47 4.90 -2.79
CA PHE A 173 -9.50 4.91 -1.74
C PHE A 173 -9.98 6.31 -1.32
N VAL A 174 -9.31 7.38 -1.76
CA VAL A 174 -9.78 8.74 -1.49
C VAL A 174 -10.12 9.45 -2.80
N VAL A 175 -9.17 9.60 -3.73
CA VAL A 175 -9.39 10.40 -4.95
C VAL A 175 -10.41 9.74 -5.88
N ASP A 176 -10.24 8.46 -6.18
CA ASP A 176 -11.11 7.74 -7.12
C ASP A 176 -12.52 7.59 -6.52
N ILE A 177 -12.64 7.26 -5.21
CA ILE A 177 -13.94 7.18 -4.52
C ILE A 177 -14.62 8.55 -4.46
N ALA A 178 -13.90 9.63 -4.10
CA ALA A 178 -14.46 10.98 -4.11
C ALA A 178 -14.96 11.38 -5.52
N GLY A 179 -14.19 11.02 -6.57
CA GLY A 179 -14.61 11.22 -7.96
C GLY A 179 -15.91 10.50 -8.31
N MET A 180 -16.03 9.23 -7.92
CA MET A 180 -17.25 8.43 -8.13
C MET A 180 -18.43 8.96 -7.33
N LEU A 181 -18.22 9.40 -6.08
CA LEU A 181 -19.26 10.01 -5.24
C LEU A 181 -19.76 11.32 -5.85
N ARG A 182 -18.84 12.20 -6.30
CA ARG A 182 -19.19 13.47 -6.96
C ARG A 182 -20.06 13.26 -8.19
N GLN A 183 -19.77 12.24 -8.98
CA GLN A 183 -20.53 11.89 -10.19
C GLN A 183 -21.80 11.07 -9.89
N GLY A 184 -22.06 10.68 -8.63
CA GLY A 184 -23.17 9.82 -8.26
C GLY A 184 -23.06 8.38 -8.78
N MET A 185 -21.85 7.95 -9.16
CA MET A 185 -21.56 6.64 -9.76
C MET A 185 -20.96 5.64 -8.77
N MET A 186 -20.81 6.00 -7.49
CA MET A 186 -20.27 5.08 -6.49
C MET A 186 -21.18 3.88 -6.30
N LEU A 187 -20.64 2.70 -6.58
CA LEU A 187 -21.32 1.42 -6.51
C LEU A 187 -20.80 0.60 -5.33
N LEU A 188 -21.70 0.08 -4.51
CA LEU A 188 -21.39 -0.86 -3.43
C LEU A 188 -21.54 -2.31 -3.92
N ILE A 189 -20.86 -3.23 -3.28
CA ILE A 189 -21.05 -4.67 -3.49
C ILE A 189 -21.68 -5.27 -2.23
N ASP A 190 -22.70 -6.11 -2.38
CA ASP A 190 -23.50 -6.69 -1.28
C ASP A 190 -23.93 -5.65 -0.22
N GLY A 191 -24.31 -4.46 -0.69
CA GLY A 191 -24.70 -3.34 0.17
C GLY A 191 -23.56 -2.66 0.90
N GLY A 192 -22.32 -3.00 0.59
CA GLY A 192 -21.13 -2.46 1.26
C GLY A 192 -20.97 -2.94 2.70
N ARG A 193 -21.53 -4.10 3.04
CA ARG A 193 -21.50 -4.64 4.42
C ARG A 193 -20.14 -5.20 4.83
N ALA A 194 -19.28 -5.52 3.87
CA ALA A 194 -17.95 -6.03 4.16
C ALA A 194 -17.10 -4.98 4.89
N ARG A 195 -16.35 -5.39 5.90
CA ARG A 195 -15.38 -4.56 6.60
C ARG A 195 -14.21 -4.25 5.70
N GLY A 196 -13.84 -2.96 5.60
CA GLY A 196 -12.81 -2.52 4.64
C GLY A 196 -11.38 -2.64 5.16
N GLY A 197 -11.16 -2.94 6.45
CA GLY A 197 -9.82 -2.98 7.04
C GLY A 197 -9.09 -1.64 6.99
N PHE A 198 -9.83 -0.53 7.02
CA PHE A 198 -9.28 0.81 6.82
C PHE A 198 -8.21 1.16 7.85
N THR A 199 -7.08 1.66 7.33
CA THR A 199 -5.93 2.07 8.13
C THR A 199 -5.45 3.42 7.61
N TYR A 200 -5.35 4.41 8.51
CA TYR A 200 -4.91 5.74 8.10
C TYR A 200 -3.40 5.73 7.79
N VAL A 201 -3.01 6.46 6.75
CA VAL A 201 -1.64 6.43 6.21
C VAL A 201 -0.56 6.79 7.23
N ASP A 202 -0.83 7.77 8.13
CA ASP A 202 0.12 8.15 9.18
C ASP A 202 0.30 7.02 10.21
N ASN A 203 -0.77 6.28 10.54
CA ASN A 203 -0.69 5.14 11.45
C ASN A 203 0.19 4.02 10.85
N VAL A 204 0.07 3.78 9.53
CA VAL A 204 0.93 2.81 8.84
C VAL A 204 2.38 3.27 8.82
N ALA A 205 2.64 4.55 8.47
CA ALA A 205 3.99 5.10 8.41
C ALA A 205 4.65 5.07 9.80
N GLN A 206 3.92 5.43 10.87
CA GLN A 206 4.42 5.32 12.25
C GLN A 206 4.73 3.87 12.62
N ALA A 207 3.82 2.92 12.34
CA ALA A 207 4.06 1.50 12.58
C ALA A 207 5.33 0.99 11.86
N MET A 208 5.60 1.46 10.64
CA MET A 208 6.82 1.11 9.91
C MET A 208 8.07 1.65 10.61
N MET A 209 8.02 2.88 11.13
CA MET A 209 9.13 3.50 11.87
C MET A 209 9.41 2.74 13.17
N ASP A 210 8.35 2.39 13.92
CA ASP A 210 8.45 1.66 15.18
C ASP A 210 8.94 0.22 14.97
N ALA A 211 8.42 -0.48 13.94
CA ALA A 211 8.89 -1.81 13.56
C ALA A 211 10.36 -1.81 13.12
N ALA A 212 10.80 -0.77 12.40
CA ALA A 212 12.21 -0.64 12.01
C ALA A 212 13.13 -0.42 13.22
N ALA A 213 12.66 0.26 14.26
CA ALA A 213 13.41 0.51 15.50
C ALA A 213 13.40 -0.68 16.47
N SER A 214 12.39 -1.55 16.43
CA SER A 214 12.24 -2.67 17.34
C SER A 214 13.16 -3.85 17.00
N SER A 215 13.98 -4.29 17.94
CA SER A 215 14.80 -5.51 17.77
C SER A 215 13.94 -6.78 17.68
N LYS A 216 12.76 -6.80 18.30
CA LYS A 216 11.81 -7.91 18.24
C LYS A 216 11.24 -8.11 16.83
N ALA A 217 11.27 -7.08 15.99
CA ALA A 217 10.67 -7.13 14.66
C ALA A 217 11.57 -7.82 13.60
N VAL A 218 12.82 -8.15 13.93
CA VAL A 218 13.70 -8.88 13.00
C VAL A 218 13.17 -10.28 12.74
N GLY A 219 13.03 -10.65 11.47
CA GLY A 219 12.56 -11.96 11.06
C GLY A 219 11.05 -12.18 11.28
N ARG A 220 10.26 -11.11 11.41
CA ARG A 220 8.82 -11.18 11.65
C ARG A 220 8.00 -10.41 10.62
N ALA A 221 6.77 -10.88 10.41
CA ALA A 221 5.73 -10.16 9.66
C ALA A 221 4.73 -9.54 10.63
N TYR A 222 4.12 -8.42 10.22
CA TYR A 222 3.13 -7.68 11.00
C TYR A 222 1.97 -7.22 10.15
N ASN A 223 0.75 -7.58 10.53
CA ASN A 223 -0.45 -6.95 10.03
C ASN A 223 -0.58 -5.55 10.64
N ILE A 224 -0.88 -4.57 9.80
CA ILE A 224 -1.17 -3.20 10.27
C ILE A 224 -2.59 -2.84 9.85
N SER A 225 -3.46 -2.73 10.83
CA SER A 225 -4.85 -2.35 10.68
C SER A 225 -5.29 -1.55 11.92
N ASP A 226 -6.04 -0.46 11.68
CA ASP A 226 -6.57 0.36 12.79
C ASP A 226 -7.66 -0.37 13.60
N GLY A 227 -8.17 -1.51 13.08
CA GLY A 227 -9.11 -2.37 13.81
C GLY A 227 -10.49 -1.74 14.05
N THR A 228 -10.90 -0.77 13.22
CA THR A 228 -12.11 0.03 13.44
C THR A 228 -13.41 -0.70 13.17
N GLY A 229 -13.39 -1.84 12.48
CA GLY A 229 -14.59 -2.57 12.06
C GLY A 229 -15.47 -1.82 11.03
N VAL A 230 -15.02 -0.70 10.50
CA VAL A 230 -15.74 0.15 9.54
C VAL A 230 -16.00 -0.63 8.25
N THR A 231 -17.26 -0.61 7.79
CA THR A 231 -17.67 -1.22 6.53
C THR A 231 -17.40 -0.29 5.34
N TRP A 232 -17.42 -0.85 4.12
CA TRP A 232 -17.35 -0.04 2.90
C TRP A 232 -18.47 0.97 2.79
N ARG A 233 -19.67 0.63 3.29
CA ARG A 233 -20.81 1.57 3.36
C ARG A 233 -20.50 2.72 4.31
N ASP A 234 -20.02 2.42 5.52
CA ASP A 234 -19.71 3.44 6.52
C ASP A 234 -18.62 4.38 6.00
N TYR A 235 -17.54 3.83 5.42
CA TYR A 235 -16.46 4.61 4.84
C TYR A 235 -16.93 5.55 3.72
N THR A 236 -17.67 5.00 2.74
CA THR A 236 -18.12 5.79 1.58
C THR A 236 -19.18 6.82 1.96
N CYS A 237 -20.06 6.50 2.93
CA CYS A 237 -21.01 7.46 3.48
C CYS A 237 -20.30 8.58 4.27
N ALA A 238 -19.34 8.24 5.14
CA ALA A 238 -18.58 9.22 5.90
C ALA A 238 -17.81 10.19 4.99
N LEU A 239 -17.16 9.65 3.95
CA LEU A 239 -16.43 10.47 2.97
C LEU A 239 -17.41 11.35 2.15
N ALA A 240 -18.57 10.81 1.75
CA ALA A 240 -19.60 11.57 1.04
C ALA A 240 -20.12 12.73 1.89
N ASP A 241 -20.47 12.47 3.15
CA ASP A 241 -20.95 13.49 4.09
C ASP A 241 -19.90 14.59 4.32
N ALA A 242 -18.64 14.20 4.55
CA ALA A 242 -17.54 15.15 4.75
C ALA A 242 -17.27 16.02 3.51
N LEU A 243 -17.54 15.53 2.29
CA LEU A 243 -17.38 16.27 1.04
C LEU A 243 -18.65 17.03 0.61
N GLY A 244 -19.78 16.80 1.26
CA GLY A 244 -21.08 17.36 0.85
C GLY A 244 -21.67 16.69 -0.39
N TYR A 245 -21.26 15.44 -0.68
CA TYR A 245 -21.75 14.67 -1.82
C TYR A 245 -22.91 13.74 -1.44
N ARG A 246 -23.61 13.22 -2.45
CA ARG A 246 -24.69 12.25 -2.21
C ARG A 246 -24.09 10.89 -1.80
N ARG A 247 -24.68 10.27 -0.78
CA ARG A 247 -24.31 8.92 -0.35
C ARG A 247 -24.56 7.88 -1.45
N PRO A 248 -23.80 6.77 -1.52
CA PRO A 248 -24.02 5.68 -2.49
C PRO A 248 -25.43 5.11 -2.38
N ARG A 249 -26.10 4.91 -3.52
CA ARG A 249 -27.48 4.37 -3.59
C ARG A 249 -27.53 3.00 -4.28
N PHE A 250 -26.56 2.71 -5.13
CA PHE A 250 -26.54 1.51 -5.93
C PHE A 250 -25.70 0.42 -5.29
N SER A 251 -26.16 -0.81 -5.42
CA SER A 251 -25.41 -2.00 -4.97
C SER A 251 -25.62 -3.14 -5.95
N LEU A 252 -24.53 -3.88 -6.18
CA LEU A 252 -24.58 -5.14 -6.95
C LEU A 252 -24.29 -6.33 -6.04
N PRO A 253 -24.99 -7.45 -6.21
CA PRO A 253 -24.62 -8.71 -5.62
C PRO A 253 -23.22 -9.16 -6.07
N PHE A 254 -22.46 -9.78 -5.16
CA PHE A 254 -21.10 -10.26 -5.44
C PHE A 254 -20.98 -11.11 -6.73
N PRO A 255 -21.85 -12.12 -7.01
CA PRO A 255 -21.70 -12.93 -8.22
C PRO A 255 -21.85 -12.11 -9.50
N ILE A 256 -22.74 -11.12 -9.50
CA ILE A 256 -22.96 -10.22 -10.65
C ILE A 256 -21.75 -9.32 -10.83
N ALA A 257 -21.25 -8.71 -9.75
CA ALA A 257 -20.07 -7.87 -9.79
C ALA A 257 -18.84 -8.64 -10.29
N MET A 258 -18.64 -9.90 -9.85
CA MET A 258 -17.56 -10.77 -10.33
C MET A 258 -17.67 -11.09 -11.81
N ALA A 259 -18.88 -11.42 -12.32
CA ALA A 259 -19.11 -11.69 -13.74
C ALA A 259 -18.82 -10.43 -14.59
N LEU A 260 -19.29 -9.27 -14.14
CA LEU A 260 -19.02 -7.99 -14.81
C LEU A 260 -17.53 -7.65 -14.80
N GLY A 261 -16.85 -7.77 -13.67
CA GLY A 261 -15.41 -7.53 -13.58
C GLY A 261 -14.63 -8.45 -14.52
N ALA A 262 -14.95 -9.75 -14.53
CA ALA A 262 -14.32 -10.70 -15.44
C ALA A 262 -14.57 -10.33 -16.92
N SER A 263 -15.82 -9.97 -17.30
CA SER A 263 -16.15 -9.58 -18.67
C SER A 263 -15.47 -8.29 -19.12
N MET A 264 -15.31 -7.32 -18.21
CA MET A 264 -14.60 -6.07 -18.48
C MET A 264 -13.09 -6.26 -18.63
N GLU A 265 -12.47 -7.20 -17.90
CA GLU A 265 -11.05 -7.50 -18.01
C GLU A 265 -10.67 -8.14 -19.37
N VAL A 266 -11.57 -8.89 -20.01
CA VAL A 266 -11.30 -9.63 -21.26
C VAL A 266 -10.82 -8.72 -22.40
N PRO A 267 -11.53 -7.65 -22.81
CA PRO A 267 -11.08 -6.80 -23.90
C PRO A 267 -9.76 -6.08 -23.58
N PHE A 268 -9.55 -5.65 -22.33
CA PHE A 268 -8.28 -5.03 -21.92
C PHE A 268 -7.10 -6.00 -21.98
N GLY A 269 -7.32 -7.27 -21.61
CA GLY A 269 -6.31 -8.32 -21.69
C GLY A 269 -5.99 -8.75 -23.11
N LEU A 270 -7.01 -8.96 -23.96
CA LEU A 270 -6.84 -9.44 -25.33
C LEU A 270 -6.36 -8.36 -26.29
N LEU A 271 -6.95 -7.17 -26.23
CA LEU A 271 -6.68 -6.06 -27.15
C LEU A 271 -5.58 -5.12 -26.65
N LYS A 272 -5.03 -5.39 -25.43
CA LYS A 272 -4.01 -4.56 -24.77
C LYS A 272 -4.38 -3.07 -24.74
N LEU A 273 -5.66 -2.80 -24.43
CA LEU A 273 -6.16 -1.43 -24.37
C LEU A 273 -5.45 -0.62 -23.31
N ASP A 274 -5.22 0.66 -23.59
CA ASP A 274 -4.71 1.60 -22.61
C ASP A 274 -5.73 1.87 -21.49
N GLY A 275 -5.22 2.12 -20.26
CA GLY A 275 -6.06 2.39 -19.11
C GLY A 275 -6.40 1.14 -18.29
N ARG A 276 -7.51 1.20 -17.58
CA ARG A 276 -8.00 0.08 -16.73
C ARG A 276 -9.49 -0.16 -16.94
N PRO A 277 -9.98 -1.40 -16.73
CA PRO A 277 -11.42 -1.67 -16.65
C PRO A 277 -12.08 -0.84 -15.54
N LEU A 278 -13.34 -0.49 -15.74
CA LEU A 278 -14.11 0.24 -14.73
C LEU A 278 -14.28 -0.57 -13.43
N LEU A 279 -14.39 -1.89 -13.57
CA LEU A 279 -14.46 -2.84 -12.48
C LEU A 279 -13.52 -4.02 -12.76
N THR A 280 -12.70 -4.39 -11.79
CA THR A 280 -11.80 -5.54 -11.87
C THR A 280 -12.21 -6.60 -10.85
N ARG A 281 -11.86 -7.87 -11.09
CA ARG A 281 -12.09 -8.93 -10.10
C ARG A 281 -11.36 -8.64 -8.78
N HIS A 282 -10.19 -8.01 -8.85
CA HIS A 282 -9.44 -7.57 -7.67
C HIS A 282 -10.28 -6.59 -6.82
N ALA A 283 -10.79 -5.52 -7.44
CA ALA A 283 -11.64 -4.56 -6.76
C ALA A 283 -12.89 -5.21 -6.15
N VAL A 284 -13.52 -6.16 -6.88
CA VAL A 284 -14.69 -6.90 -6.37
C VAL A 284 -14.35 -7.71 -5.13
N TYR A 285 -13.22 -8.43 -5.10
CA TYR A 285 -12.80 -9.16 -3.90
C TYR A 285 -12.56 -8.21 -2.72
N LEU A 286 -11.87 -7.10 -2.95
CA LEU A 286 -11.55 -6.12 -1.92
C LEU A 286 -12.82 -5.47 -1.32
N LEU A 287 -13.81 -5.14 -2.16
CA LEU A 287 -15.05 -4.47 -1.75
C LEU A 287 -16.09 -5.42 -1.13
N ALA A 288 -15.96 -6.74 -1.36
CA ALA A 288 -16.98 -7.71 -0.97
C ALA A 288 -16.56 -8.69 0.12
N ARG A 289 -15.29 -8.71 0.50
CA ARG A 289 -14.76 -9.61 1.53
C ARG A 289 -14.32 -8.82 2.75
N ASP A 290 -14.60 -9.36 3.93
CA ASP A 290 -14.13 -8.77 5.17
C ASP A 290 -12.60 -8.71 5.20
N GLN A 291 -12.09 -7.52 5.45
CA GLN A 291 -10.66 -7.25 5.59
C GLN A 291 -10.34 -7.17 7.09
N GLU A 292 -10.34 -8.31 7.77
CA GLU A 292 -10.16 -8.39 9.21
C GLU A 292 -8.80 -9.03 9.54
N TYR A 293 -7.83 -8.15 9.83
CA TYR A 293 -6.45 -8.53 10.08
C TYR A 293 -6.00 -7.96 11.42
N PRO A 294 -6.05 -8.77 12.53
CA PRO A 294 -5.63 -8.32 13.84
C PRO A 294 -4.18 -7.85 13.85
N ALA A 295 -3.93 -6.69 14.46
CA ALA A 295 -2.58 -6.15 14.65
C ALA A 295 -2.03 -6.47 16.06
N ALA A 296 -2.39 -7.62 16.62
CA ALA A 296 -2.03 -8.00 18.00
C ALA A 296 -0.49 -8.10 18.16
N ARG A 297 0.18 -8.75 17.22
CA ARG A 297 1.63 -8.90 17.20
C ARG A 297 2.36 -7.55 17.14
N ALA A 298 1.86 -6.60 16.34
CA ALA A 298 2.43 -5.26 16.26
C ALA A 298 2.27 -4.49 17.58
N ARG A 299 1.13 -4.64 18.27
CA ARG A 299 0.92 -4.04 19.60
C ARG A 299 1.88 -4.61 20.63
N GLU A 300 2.09 -5.92 20.64
CA GLU A 300 2.95 -6.61 21.60
C GLU A 300 4.44 -6.29 21.39
N ASP A 301 4.92 -6.30 20.14
CA ASP A 301 6.33 -6.21 19.84
C ASP A 301 6.88 -4.77 19.80
N PHE A 302 6.06 -3.80 19.39
CA PHE A 302 6.49 -2.40 19.28
C PHE A 302 5.41 -1.37 19.66
N GLY A 303 4.35 -1.78 20.37
CA GLY A 303 3.37 -0.87 20.94
C GLY A 303 2.46 -0.18 19.92
N PHE A 304 2.23 -0.78 18.75
CA PHE A 304 1.37 -0.19 17.72
C PHE A 304 -0.01 0.18 18.27
N ALA A 305 -0.36 1.45 18.14
CA ALA A 305 -1.70 1.97 18.45
C ALA A 305 -2.03 3.08 17.44
N PRO A 306 -3.20 3.01 16.79
CA PRO A 306 -3.64 4.06 15.87
C PRO A 306 -3.71 5.42 16.57
N GLN A 307 -2.94 6.39 16.10
CA GLN A 307 -2.92 7.76 16.63
C GLN A 307 -3.97 8.65 15.96
N VAL A 308 -4.24 8.41 14.68
CA VAL A 308 -5.29 9.10 13.94
C VAL A 308 -6.52 8.20 13.88
N LEU A 309 -7.60 8.64 14.52
CA LEU A 309 -8.85 7.91 14.54
C LEU A 309 -9.58 8.05 13.19
N PHE A 310 -10.52 7.13 12.92
CA PHE A 310 -11.25 7.08 11.64
C PHE A 310 -11.92 8.41 11.27
N ALA A 311 -12.61 9.06 12.21
CA ALA A 311 -13.30 10.33 11.96
C ALA A 311 -12.33 11.45 11.55
N ASP A 312 -11.18 11.54 12.22
CA ASP A 312 -10.14 12.52 11.91
C ASP A 312 -9.48 12.21 10.56
N GLY A 313 -9.24 10.94 10.26
CA GLY A 313 -8.69 10.50 8.98
C GLY A 313 -9.61 10.85 7.80
N ILE A 314 -10.92 10.68 7.97
CA ILE A 314 -11.93 11.11 6.97
C ILE A 314 -11.93 12.62 6.82
N ALA A 315 -11.94 13.38 7.92
CA ALA A 315 -11.93 14.84 7.89
C ALA A 315 -10.71 15.39 7.13
N ARG A 316 -9.49 14.90 7.46
CA ARG A 316 -8.23 15.28 6.79
C ARG A 316 -8.22 14.89 5.30
N SER A 317 -8.77 13.72 4.98
CA SER A 317 -8.88 13.26 3.58
C SER A 317 -9.83 14.15 2.76
N ALA A 318 -10.98 14.51 3.33
CA ALA A 318 -11.96 15.37 2.69
C ALA A 318 -11.45 16.81 2.53
N GLU A 319 -10.76 17.35 3.52
CA GLU A 319 -10.12 18.67 3.44
C GLU A 319 -9.10 18.72 2.30
N TRP A 320 -8.28 17.68 2.19
CA TRP A 320 -7.30 17.57 1.12
C TRP A 320 -7.96 17.48 -0.27
N VAL A 321 -9.06 16.74 -0.43
CA VAL A 321 -9.81 16.67 -1.69
C VAL A 321 -10.34 18.06 -2.06
N ARG A 322 -11.01 18.76 -1.12
CA ARG A 322 -11.52 20.12 -1.34
C ARG A 322 -10.44 21.12 -1.74
N SER A 323 -9.27 21.05 -1.08
CA SER A 323 -8.15 21.95 -1.41
C SER A 323 -7.59 21.75 -2.82
N ARG A 324 -7.76 20.56 -3.40
CA ARG A 324 -7.39 20.29 -4.80
C ARG A 324 -8.46 20.74 -5.78
N GLU A 325 -9.72 20.52 -5.46
CA GLU A 325 -10.83 20.95 -6.32
C GLU A 325 -10.89 22.48 -6.45
N SER A 326 -10.57 23.22 -5.40
CA SER A 326 -10.48 24.69 -5.43
C SER A 326 -9.31 25.24 -6.25
N ARG A 327 -8.34 24.40 -6.66
CA ARG A 327 -7.19 24.77 -7.50
C ARG A 327 -7.37 24.42 -8.98
N ILE A 328 -8.46 23.80 -9.35
CA ILE A 328 -8.83 23.54 -10.75
C ILE A 328 -9.72 24.71 -11.17
N PRO A 329 -9.27 25.60 -12.11
CA PRO A 329 -10.01 26.76 -12.55
C PRO A 329 -11.29 26.38 -13.27
#